data_b972a92baa7db15af1383a5b9d12ba45
#
_entry.id   b972a92baa7db15af1383a5b9d12ba45
#
_cell.length_a   1.000
_cell.length_b   1.000
_cell.length_c   1.000
_cell.angle_alpha   90.00
_cell.angle_beta   90.00
_cell.angle_gamma   90.00
#
_symmetry.space_group_name_H-M   'P 1'
#
loop_
_entity.id
_entity.type
_entity.pdbx_description
1 polymer ?
#
loop_
_entity_poly.entity_id
_entity_poly.type
_entity_poly.pdbx_seq_one_letter_code
_entity_poly.pdbx_strand_id
1 'polypeptide(L)'
;MARRTKEEAQETRNQILDSAERVFASKGVTHSTMADIAADAGVSRGALYWHFTSKTDIFHAMFVRQHDANKVVCAAARDPDEPDPLGQMRSILSHFLRKVVEDPQQRRVCEILHHKCELAGEQAALRQHLQATGEEIDQDIALSLRHATQRGQLPANLDLQRAAVAVHAYIHGLINNWLLRPDGYPLAREAEPLVDALLDMLRLSPALRHPA
;
A
#
# COMPACT_ATOMS: atom_id res chain seq x y z
N MET A 1 11.57 -38.84 5.60
CA MET A 1 10.80 -37.56 5.63
C MET A 1 10.34 -37.27 4.22
N ALA A 2 9.00 -37.19 3.99
CA ALA A 2 8.46 -36.83 2.68
C ALA A 2 8.89 -35.39 2.35
N ARG A 3 9.40 -35.21 1.14
CA ARG A 3 9.77 -33.88 0.61
C ARG A 3 8.47 -33.08 0.43
N ARG A 4 8.27 -32.02 1.22
CA ARG A 4 7.14 -31.10 1.04
C ARG A 4 7.10 -30.64 -0.41
N THR A 5 5.90 -30.64 -1.01
CA THR A 5 5.72 -30.11 -2.37
C THR A 5 5.96 -28.59 -2.36
N LYS A 6 6.24 -28.01 -3.50
CA LYS A 6 6.40 -26.55 -3.64
C LYS A 6 5.14 -25.81 -3.17
N GLU A 7 3.99 -26.39 -3.39
CA GLU A 7 2.67 -25.84 -2.98
C GLU A 7 2.52 -25.84 -1.45
N GLU A 8 2.81 -26.95 -0.78
CA GLU A 8 2.77 -27.03 0.71
C GLU A 8 3.74 -26.04 1.36
N ALA A 9 4.91 -25.82 0.74
CA ALA A 9 5.86 -24.82 1.20
C ALA A 9 5.31 -23.41 1.06
N GLN A 10 4.64 -23.10 -0.06
CA GLN A 10 4.01 -21.79 -0.28
C GLN A 10 2.82 -21.57 0.66
N GLU A 11 2.00 -22.58 0.92
CA GLU A 11 0.91 -22.51 1.89
C GLU A 11 1.44 -22.21 3.30
N THR A 12 2.49 -22.92 3.74
CA THR A 12 3.14 -22.67 5.03
C THR A 12 3.68 -21.24 5.11
N ARG A 13 4.30 -20.76 4.03
CA ARG A 13 4.82 -19.39 3.96
C ARG A 13 3.70 -18.36 4.11
N ASN A 14 2.58 -18.55 3.44
CA ASN A 14 1.40 -17.67 3.53
C ASN A 14 0.79 -17.70 4.94
N GLN A 15 0.68 -18.88 5.55
CA GLN A 15 0.22 -19.06 6.93
C GLN A 15 1.08 -18.30 7.94
N ILE A 16 2.41 -18.30 7.76
CA ILE A 16 3.34 -17.50 8.58
C ILE A 16 3.10 -16.00 8.39
N LEU A 17 2.89 -15.54 7.15
CA LEU A 17 2.62 -14.12 6.88
C LEU A 17 1.29 -13.66 7.49
N ASP A 18 0.22 -14.46 7.39
CA ASP A 18 -1.08 -14.15 8.01
C ASP A 18 -0.99 -14.08 9.53
N SER A 19 -0.20 -14.97 10.13
CA SER A 19 0.07 -14.97 11.58
C SER A 19 0.89 -13.75 11.99
N ALA A 20 1.90 -13.39 11.19
CA ALA A 20 2.70 -12.20 11.44
C ALA A 20 1.85 -10.93 11.41
N GLU A 21 0.91 -10.79 10.47
CA GLU A 21 -0.04 -9.67 10.43
C GLU A 21 -0.83 -9.56 11.75
N ARG A 22 -1.35 -10.67 12.28
CA ARG A 22 -2.08 -10.68 13.56
C ARG A 22 -1.19 -10.30 14.73
N VAL A 23 0.01 -10.89 14.80
CA VAL A 23 0.96 -10.62 15.88
C VAL A 23 1.46 -9.19 15.85
N PHE A 24 1.82 -8.67 14.68
CA PHE A 24 2.26 -7.26 14.52
C PHE A 24 1.13 -6.26 14.84
N ALA A 25 -0.09 -6.54 14.42
CA ALA A 25 -1.23 -5.69 14.74
C ALA A 25 -1.52 -5.65 16.26
N SER A 26 -1.36 -6.77 16.97
CA SER A 26 -1.64 -6.85 18.41
C SER A 26 -0.51 -6.31 19.28
N LYS A 27 0.75 -6.66 18.99
CA LYS A 27 1.92 -6.35 19.84
C LYS A 27 2.79 -5.21 19.31
N GLY A 28 2.60 -4.79 18.06
CA GLY A 28 3.54 -3.94 17.33
C GLY A 28 4.74 -4.74 16.79
N VAL A 29 5.40 -4.19 15.78
CA VAL A 29 6.55 -4.86 15.14
C VAL A 29 7.73 -4.97 16.10
N THR A 30 8.00 -3.93 16.88
CA THR A 30 9.15 -3.88 17.80
C THR A 30 9.04 -4.94 18.91
N HIS A 31 7.88 -5.08 19.52
CA HIS A 31 7.67 -5.97 20.68
C HIS A 31 7.32 -7.41 20.31
N SER A 32 7.10 -7.73 19.06
CA SER A 32 6.85 -9.08 18.58
C SER A 32 8.14 -9.88 18.40
N THR A 33 8.06 -11.21 18.50
CA THR A 33 9.19 -12.12 18.32
C THR A 33 8.91 -13.18 17.25
N MET A 34 9.96 -13.78 16.69
CA MET A 34 9.84 -14.95 15.80
C MET A 34 9.10 -16.12 16.48
N ALA A 35 9.25 -16.26 17.80
CA ALA A 35 8.57 -17.29 18.58
C ALA A 35 7.06 -17.04 18.69
N ASP A 36 6.64 -15.77 18.85
CA ASP A 36 5.23 -15.41 18.86
C ASP A 36 4.56 -15.76 17.52
N ILE A 37 5.23 -15.43 16.42
CA ILE A 37 4.73 -15.71 15.06
C ILE A 37 4.65 -17.21 14.80
N ALA A 38 5.68 -17.98 15.19
CA ALA A 38 5.67 -19.44 15.04
C ALA A 38 4.54 -20.10 15.83
N ALA A 39 4.31 -19.63 17.07
CA ALA A 39 3.24 -20.13 17.94
C ALA A 39 1.86 -19.82 17.36
N ASP A 40 1.60 -18.58 16.90
CA ASP A 40 0.33 -18.18 16.30
C ASP A 40 0.08 -18.91 14.96
N ALA A 41 1.15 -19.15 14.18
CA ALA A 41 1.08 -19.92 12.93
C ALA A 41 0.93 -21.43 13.13
N GLY A 42 1.09 -21.95 14.36
CA GLY A 42 1.06 -23.39 14.60
C GLY A 42 2.20 -24.15 13.93
N VAL A 43 3.36 -23.50 13.66
CA VAL A 43 4.51 -24.11 13.02
C VAL A 43 5.69 -24.24 14.00
N SER A 44 6.59 -25.19 13.73
CA SER A 44 7.83 -25.27 14.51
C SER A 44 8.75 -24.09 14.23
N ARG A 45 9.61 -23.73 15.19
CA ARG A 45 10.65 -22.71 14.99
C ARG A 45 11.53 -23.03 13.77
N GLY A 46 11.92 -24.28 13.59
CA GLY A 46 12.71 -24.72 12.44
C GLY A 46 11.99 -24.50 11.11
N ALA A 47 10.68 -24.77 11.05
CA ALA A 47 9.87 -24.50 9.87
C ALA A 47 9.78 -23.00 9.57
N LEU A 48 9.62 -22.16 10.59
CA LEU A 48 9.60 -20.70 10.41
C LEU A 48 10.94 -20.18 9.89
N TYR A 49 12.08 -20.59 10.52
CA TYR A 49 13.41 -20.16 10.09
C TYR A 49 13.84 -20.71 8.72
N TRP A 50 13.18 -21.76 8.24
CA TRP A 50 13.38 -22.23 6.87
C TRP A 50 12.79 -21.27 5.83
N HIS A 51 11.71 -20.54 6.18
CA HIS A 51 11.05 -19.57 5.29
C HIS A 51 11.56 -18.14 5.45
N PHE A 52 11.95 -17.74 6.66
CA PHE A 52 12.29 -16.35 6.99
C PHE A 52 13.44 -16.28 7.97
N THR A 53 14.42 -15.46 7.66
CA THR A 53 15.65 -15.32 8.46
C THR A 53 15.47 -14.42 9.68
N SER A 54 14.54 -13.47 9.60
CA SER A 54 14.31 -12.47 10.65
C SER A 54 12.87 -11.95 10.64
N LYS A 55 12.50 -11.25 11.70
CA LYS A 55 11.24 -10.53 11.82
C LYS A 55 11.10 -9.46 10.75
N THR A 56 12.18 -8.78 10.41
CA THR A 56 12.23 -7.77 9.33
C THR A 56 11.96 -8.41 7.97
N ASP A 57 12.49 -9.61 7.72
CA ASP A 57 12.24 -10.37 6.50
C ASP A 57 10.76 -10.76 6.35
N ILE A 58 10.12 -11.19 7.46
CA ILE A 58 8.67 -11.46 7.47
C ILE A 58 7.87 -10.18 7.17
N PHE A 59 8.21 -9.07 7.84
CA PHE A 59 7.53 -7.79 7.64
C PHE A 59 7.65 -7.33 6.18
N HIS A 60 8.86 -7.40 5.62
CA HIS A 60 9.11 -7.09 4.23
C HIS A 60 8.26 -7.96 3.28
N ALA A 61 8.26 -9.29 3.49
CA ALA A 61 7.48 -10.21 2.66
C ALA A 61 5.95 -9.98 2.78
N MET A 62 5.46 -9.61 3.96
CA MET A 62 4.07 -9.19 4.17
C MET A 62 3.72 -7.95 3.35
N PHE A 63 4.60 -6.95 3.39
CA PHE A 63 4.42 -5.70 2.66
C PHE A 63 4.47 -5.91 1.13
N VAL A 64 5.44 -6.68 0.64
CA VAL A 64 5.56 -7.04 -0.79
C VAL A 64 4.30 -7.77 -1.26
N ARG A 65 3.80 -8.76 -0.50
CA ARG A 65 2.55 -9.47 -0.83
C ARG A 65 1.39 -8.52 -1.05
N GLN A 66 1.24 -7.54 -0.16
CA GLN A 66 0.17 -6.55 -0.26
C GLN A 66 0.38 -5.58 -1.44
N HIS A 67 1.62 -5.14 -1.65
CA HIS A 67 1.97 -4.26 -2.76
C HIS A 67 1.75 -4.93 -4.11
N ASP A 68 2.18 -6.19 -4.28
CA ASP A 68 1.99 -6.95 -5.51
C ASP A 68 0.50 -7.17 -5.83
N ALA A 69 -0.33 -7.44 -4.81
CA ALA A 69 -1.79 -7.50 -4.99
C ALA A 69 -2.37 -6.16 -5.47
N ASN A 70 -1.84 -5.05 -5.00
CA ASN A 70 -2.26 -3.71 -5.43
C ASN A 70 -1.75 -3.38 -6.85
N LYS A 71 -0.55 -3.85 -7.25
CA LYS A 71 -0.02 -3.67 -8.62
C LYS A 71 -0.95 -4.26 -9.69
N VAL A 72 -1.62 -5.37 -9.40
CA VAL A 72 -2.60 -5.97 -10.31
C VAL A 72 -3.77 -5.02 -10.56
N VAL A 73 -4.26 -4.34 -9.51
CA VAL A 73 -5.33 -3.34 -9.62
C VAL A 73 -4.87 -2.11 -10.42
N CYS A 74 -3.59 -1.71 -10.25
CA CYS A 74 -3.00 -0.56 -10.93
C CYS A 74 -2.52 -0.86 -12.36
N ALA A 75 -2.55 -2.11 -12.83
CA ALA A 75 -1.99 -2.49 -14.13
C ALA A 75 -2.60 -1.70 -15.31
N ALA A 76 -3.92 -1.49 -15.29
CA ALA A 76 -4.62 -0.73 -16.31
C ALA A 76 -4.21 0.77 -16.35
N ALA A 77 -3.78 1.34 -15.23
CA ALA A 77 -3.32 2.74 -15.19
C ALA A 77 -1.97 2.96 -15.91
N ARG A 78 -1.25 1.87 -16.21
CA ARG A 78 0.02 1.90 -16.96
C ARG A 78 -0.16 1.70 -18.46
N ASP A 79 -1.38 1.37 -18.92
CA ASP A 79 -1.67 1.15 -20.33
C ASP A 79 -1.65 2.51 -21.06
N PRO A 80 -0.74 2.71 -22.03
CA PRO A 80 -0.70 3.96 -22.81
C PRO A 80 -1.91 4.13 -23.73
N ASP A 81 -2.62 3.04 -24.04
CA ASP A 81 -3.79 3.03 -24.91
C ASP A 81 -5.10 3.20 -24.13
N GLU A 82 -5.07 3.29 -22.80
CA GLU A 82 -6.25 3.55 -21.98
C GLU A 82 -7.00 4.81 -22.48
N PRO A 83 -8.28 4.70 -22.85
CA PRO A 83 -9.02 5.84 -23.36
C PRO A 83 -9.41 6.88 -22.29
N ASP A 84 -9.54 6.45 -21.02
CA ASP A 84 -9.92 7.31 -19.88
C ASP A 84 -8.97 7.12 -18.67
N PRO A 85 -7.69 7.52 -18.81
CA PRO A 85 -6.71 7.35 -17.74
C PRO A 85 -7.09 8.08 -16.43
N LEU A 86 -7.81 9.20 -16.50
CA LEU A 86 -8.24 9.93 -15.30
C LEU A 86 -9.41 9.23 -14.59
N GLY A 87 -10.36 8.68 -15.35
CA GLY A 87 -11.44 7.84 -14.80
C GLY A 87 -10.93 6.53 -14.23
N GLN A 88 -9.91 5.93 -14.84
CA GLN A 88 -9.22 4.76 -14.32
C GLN A 88 -8.51 5.09 -12.99
N MET A 89 -7.79 6.21 -12.90
CA MET A 89 -7.18 6.69 -11.66
C MET A 89 -8.25 6.90 -10.58
N ARG A 90 -9.38 7.55 -10.91
CA ARG A 90 -10.52 7.72 -10.00
C ARG A 90 -10.99 6.39 -9.41
N SER A 91 -11.17 5.40 -10.27
CA SER A 91 -11.63 4.05 -9.88
C SER A 91 -10.65 3.38 -8.93
N ILE A 92 -9.35 3.40 -9.25
CA ILE A 92 -8.28 2.80 -8.44
C ILE A 92 -8.20 3.46 -7.06
N LEU A 93 -8.15 4.79 -7.01
CA LEU A 93 -8.03 5.51 -5.74
C LEU A 93 -9.26 5.30 -4.84
N SER A 94 -10.46 5.33 -5.41
CA SER A 94 -11.70 5.04 -4.68
C SER A 94 -11.75 3.60 -4.19
N HIS A 95 -11.25 2.63 -4.99
CA HIS A 95 -11.12 1.23 -4.58
C HIS A 95 -10.21 1.09 -3.36
N PHE A 96 -9.05 1.73 -3.34
CA PHE A 96 -8.14 1.66 -2.19
C PHE A 96 -8.75 2.22 -0.91
N LEU A 97 -9.45 3.35 -0.98
CA LEU A 97 -10.13 3.91 0.18
C LEU A 97 -11.24 2.99 0.73
N ARG A 98 -12.03 2.38 -0.16
CA ARG A 98 -13.05 1.40 0.25
C ARG A 98 -12.41 0.13 0.83
N LYS A 99 -11.38 -0.39 0.18
CA LYS A 99 -10.72 -1.63 0.57
C LYS A 99 -10.15 -1.58 1.99
N VAL A 100 -9.61 -0.44 2.42
CA VAL A 100 -9.14 -0.26 3.81
C VAL A 100 -10.28 -0.42 4.82
N VAL A 101 -11.51 -0.05 4.45
CA VAL A 101 -12.70 -0.18 5.33
C VAL A 101 -13.27 -1.59 5.29
N GLU A 102 -13.36 -2.19 4.11
CA GLU A 102 -14.12 -3.42 3.83
C GLU A 102 -13.29 -4.69 4.00
N ASP A 103 -11.95 -4.61 3.79
CA ASP A 103 -11.05 -5.75 3.90
C ASP A 103 -10.25 -5.69 5.22
N PRO A 104 -10.54 -6.60 6.18
CA PRO A 104 -9.83 -6.63 7.45
C PRO A 104 -8.32 -6.88 7.31
N GLN A 105 -7.88 -7.58 6.26
CA GLN A 105 -6.46 -7.83 6.01
C GLN A 105 -5.76 -6.55 5.54
N GLN A 106 -6.33 -5.87 4.56
CA GLN A 106 -5.84 -4.57 4.10
C GLN A 106 -5.75 -3.56 5.24
N ARG A 107 -6.81 -3.49 6.06
CA ARG A 107 -6.83 -2.61 7.24
C ARG A 107 -5.68 -2.91 8.19
N ARG A 108 -5.47 -4.18 8.57
CA ARG A 108 -4.37 -4.58 9.48
C ARG A 108 -3.01 -4.19 8.92
N VAL A 109 -2.74 -4.44 7.64
CA VAL A 109 -1.47 -4.05 7.02
C VAL A 109 -1.26 -2.54 7.08
N CYS A 110 -2.30 -1.75 6.76
CA CYS A 110 -2.23 -0.29 6.89
C CYS A 110 -2.01 0.16 8.34
N GLU A 111 -2.70 -0.43 9.33
CA GLU A 111 -2.50 -0.13 10.76
C GLU A 111 -1.07 -0.44 11.20
N ILE A 112 -0.50 -1.57 10.76
CA ILE A 112 0.88 -1.93 11.08
C ILE A 112 1.85 -0.90 10.51
N LEU A 113 1.68 -0.52 9.24
CA LEU A 113 2.54 0.44 8.56
C LEU A 113 2.48 1.83 9.19
N HIS A 114 1.29 2.32 9.49
CA HIS A 114 1.09 3.70 9.96
C HIS A 114 1.28 3.86 11.47
N HIS A 115 0.94 2.83 12.28
CA HIS A 115 0.82 3.00 13.73
C HIS A 115 1.61 2.00 14.59
N LYS A 116 2.12 0.91 14.01
CA LYS A 116 2.74 -0.20 14.76
C LYS A 116 4.18 -0.49 14.35
N CYS A 117 4.74 0.29 13.42
CA CYS A 117 6.10 0.13 12.92
C CYS A 117 6.96 1.32 13.31
N GLU A 118 7.96 1.08 14.17
CA GLU A 118 9.00 2.07 14.45
C GLU A 118 10.15 1.87 13.46
N LEU A 119 10.40 2.87 12.60
CA LEU A 119 11.43 2.83 11.57
C LEU A 119 12.81 3.33 12.07
N ALA A 120 13.11 3.13 13.35
CA ALA A 120 14.36 3.55 13.98
C ALA A 120 15.32 2.37 14.25
N GLY A 121 16.60 2.62 14.34
CA GLY A 121 17.61 1.64 14.74
C GLY A 121 17.82 0.52 13.73
N GLU A 122 17.67 -0.73 14.17
CA GLU A 122 17.92 -1.96 13.38
C GLU A 122 17.03 -2.11 12.12
N GLN A 123 16.04 -1.24 11.95
CA GLN A 123 15.08 -1.31 10.84
C GLN A 123 15.45 -0.40 9.65
N ALA A 124 16.72 0.01 9.53
CA ALA A 124 17.19 0.84 8.42
C ALA A 124 16.92 0.21 7.04
N ALA A 125 17.11 -1.11 6.92
CA ALA A 125 16.82 -1.86 5.69
C ALA A 125 15.34 -1.81 5.33
N LEU A 126 14.44 -1.89 6.32
CA LEU A 126 13.00 -1.76 6.12
C LEU A 126 12.63 -0.35 5.66
N ARG A 127 13.20 0.68 6.28
CA ARG A 127 12.99 2.08 5.86
C ARG A 127 13.39 2.27 4.39
N GLN A 128 14.57 1.80 4.01
CA GLN A 128 15.05 1.91 2.63
C GLN A 128 14.09 1.22 1.64
N HIS A 129 13.56 0.07 2.02
CA HIS A 129 12.59 -0.64 1.19
C HIS A 129 11.26 0.13 1.06
N LEU A 130 10.72 0.66 2.16
CA LEU A 130 9.50 1.47 2.13
C LEU A 130 9.69 2.76 1.30
N GLN A 131 10.89 3.37 1.36
CA GLN A 131 11.24 4.52 0.51
C GLN A 131 11.23 4.13 -0.97
N ALA A 132 11.91 3.04 -1.35
CA ALA A 132 11.92 2.57 -2.74
C ALA A 132 10.52 2.25 -3.27
N THR A 133 9.66 1.63 -2.46
CA THR A 133 8.26 1.38 -2.83
C THR A 133 7.46 2.68 -2.97
N GLY A 134 7.67 3.66 -2.08
CA GLY A 134 7.04 4.98 -2.20
C GLY A 134 7.43 5.69 -3.51
N GLU A 135 8.71 5.65 -3.87
CA GLU A 135 9.21 6.20 -5.14
C GLU A 135 8.59 5.49 -6.36
N GLU A 136 8.43 4.16 -6.31
CA GLU A 136 7.76 3.39 -7.37
C GLU A 136 6.28 3.79 -7.50
N ILE A 137 5.56 3.98 -6.40
CA ILE A 137 4.18 4.46 -6.40
C ILE A 137 4.08 5.86 -7.01
N ASP A 138 4.97 6.78 -6.63
CA ASP A 138 5.00 8.14 -7.17
C ASP A 138 5.26 8.14 -8.67
N GLN A 139 6.13 7.27 -9.17
CA GLN A 139 6.40 7.10 -10.61
C GLN A 139 5.18 6.57 -11.35
N ASP A 140 4.46 5.59 -10.80
CA ASP A 140 3.24 5.03 -11.38
C ASP A 140 2.12 6.08 -11.45
N ILE A 141 1.95 6.88 -10.40
CA ILE A 141 1.00 7.99 -10.36
C ILE A 141 1.38 9.03 -11.43
N ALA A 142 2.66 9.42 -11.50
CA ALA A 142 3.13 10.39 -12.48
C ALA A 142 2.94 9.90 -13.93
N LEU A 143 3.09 8.60 -14.18
CA LEU A 143 2.81 7.99 -15.49
C LEU A 143 1.32 8.10 -15.84
N SER A 144 0.42 7.75 -14.93
CA SER A 144 -1.04 7.88 -15.13
C SER A 144 -1.46 9.32 -15.37
N LEU A 145 -0.88 10.28 -14.61
CA LEU A 145 -1.13 11.71 -14.82
C LEU A 145 -0.63 12.21 -16.18
N ARG A 146 0.51 11.68 -16.66
CA ARG A 146 1.04 11.97 -17.99
C ARG A 146 0.08 11.52 -19.09
N HIS A 147 -0.46 10.27 -18.97
CA HIS A 147 -1.44 9.76 -19.94
C HIS A 147 -2.72 10.63 -19.92
N ALA A 148 -3.23 11.02 -18.74
CA ALA A 148 -4.38 11.91 -18.63
C ALA A 148 -4.11 13.29 -19.23
N THR A 149 -2.91 13.84 -19.10
CA THR A 149 -2.50 15.09 -19.74
C THR A 149 -2.43 14.95 -21.27
N GLN A 150 -1.87 13.87 -21.79
CA GLN A 150 -1.81 13.59 -23.23
C GLN A 150 -3.19 13.40 -23.86
N ARG A 151 -4.16 12.88 -23.11
CA ARG A 151 -5.56 12.76 -23.52
C ARG A 151 -6.38 14.06 -23.35
N GLY A 152 -5.75 15.15 -22.87
CA GLY A 152 -6.42 16.44 -22.65
C GLY A 152 -7.36 16.48 -21.45
N GLN A 153 -7.31 15.48 -20.56
CA GLN A 153 -8.14 15.41 -19.34
C GLN A 153 -7.57 16.26 -18.20
N LEU A 154 -6.27 16.55 -18.24
CA LEU A 154 -5.56 17.42 -17.32
C LEU A 154 -4.80 18.52 -18.10
N PRO A 155 -4.51 19.66 -17.47
CA PRO A 155 -3.79 20.75 -18.13
C PRO A 155 -2.40 20.34 -18.62
N ALA A 156 -2.03 20.78 -19.84
CA ALA A 156 -0.76 20.43 -20.50
C ALA A 156 0.49 20.88 -19.71
N ASN A 157 0.37 21.92 -18.89
CA ASN A 157 1.44 22.44 -18.04
C ASN A 157 1.42 21.91 -16.59
N LEU A 158 0.74 20.78 -16.34
CA LEU A 158 0.73 20.14 -15.01
C LEU A 158 2.16 19.72 -14.64
N ASP A 159 2.62 20.09 -13.44
CA ASP A 159 3.84 19.56 -12.82
C ASP A 159 3.57 18.14 -12.32
N LEU A 160 3.91 17.15 -13.14
CA LEU A 160 3.58 15.75 -12.89
C LEU A 160 4.19 15.22 -11.59
N GLN A 161 5.40 15.66 -11.23
CA GLN A 161 6.05 15.22 -9.99
C GLN A 161 5.35 15.78 -8.75
N ARG A 162 5.07 17.08 -8.74
CA ARG A 162 4.33 17.73 -7.65
C ARG A 162 2.92 17.18 -7.52
N ALA A 163 2.27 16.94 -8.64
CA ALA A 163 0.94 16.35 -8.67
C ALA A 163 0.94 14.90 -8.14
N ALA A 164 1.94 14.08 -8.49
CA ALA A 164 2.06 12.71 -7.98
C ALA A 164 2.24 12.69 -6.45
N VAL A 165 3.14 13.53 -5.92
CA VAL A 165 3.32 13.68 -4.46
C VAL A 165 2.01 14.12 -3.78
N ALA A 166 1.26 15.06 -4.40
CA ALA A 166 -0.01 15.52 -3.85
C ALA A 166 -1.06 14.41 -3.81
N VAL A 167 -1.19 13.61 -4.88
CA VAL A 167 -2.10 12.44 -4.94
C VAL A 167 -1.74 11.43 -3.86
N HIS A 168 -0.47 11.04 -3.80
CA HIS A 168 0.03 10.05 -2.84
C HIS A 168 -0.22 10.50 -1.40
N ALA A 169 0.20 11.73 -1.06
CA ALA A 169 0.02 12.30 0.27
C ALA A 169 -1.46 12.44 0.66
N TYR A 170 -2.33 12.81 -0.28
CA TYR A 170 -3.77 12.94 -0.03
C TYR A 170 -4.41 11.60 0.36
N ILE A 171 -4.17 10.56 -0.45
CA ILE A 171 -4.72 9.21 -0.20
C ILE A 171 -4.17 8.63 1.10
N HIS A 172 -2.86 8.69 1.31
CA HIS A 172 -2.22 8.24 2.56
C HIS A 172 -2.75 9.01 3.78
N GLY A 173 -2.94 10.32 3.65
CA GLY A 173 -3.49 11.16 4.71
C GLY A 173 -4.91 10.77 5.09
N LEU A 174 -5.78 10.48 4.11
CA LEU A 174 -7.13 9.99 4.35
C LEU A 174 -7.15 8.65 5.08
N ILE A 175 -6.34 7.70 4.60
CA ILE A 175 -6.22 6.36 5.21
C ILE A 175 -5.72 6.50 6.67
N ASN A 176 -4.61 7.21 6.88
CA ASN A 176 -4.03 7.41 8.20
C ASN A 176 -5.00 8.09 9.18
N ASN A 177 -5.70 9.13 8.72
CA ASN A 177 -6.68 9.86 9.53
C ASN A 177 -7.88 8.97 9.91
N TRP A 178 -8.35 8.17 8.95
CA TRP A 178 -9.47 7.24 9.21
C TRP A 178 -9.06 6.11 10.17
N LEU A 179 -7.86 5.54 10.02
CA LEU A 179 -7.36 4.50 10.92
C LEU A 179 -7.25 4.99 12.37
N LEU A 180 -6.92 6.27 12.60
CA LEU A 180 -6.91 6.87 13.93
C LEU A 180 -8.32 7.08 14.49
N ARG A 181 -9.32 7.28 13.65
CA ARG A 181 -10.71 7.59 14.05
C ARG A 181 -11.69 6.92 13.08
N PRO A 182 -11.85 5.58 13.12
CA PRO A 182 -12.71 4.85 12.18
C PRO A 182 -14.19 5.30 12.20
N ASP A 183 -14.65 5.78 13.35
CA ASP A 183 -16.01 6.28 13.52
C ASP A 183 -16.16 7.79 13.21
N GLY A 184 -15.07 8.46 12.86
CA GLY A 184 -15.05 9.91 12.63
C GLY A 184 -15.77 10.34 11.34
N TYR A 185 -15.75 9.49 10.32
CA TYR A 185 -16.47 9.68 9.05
C TYR A 185 -16.55 8.37 8.26
N PRO A 186 -17.60 8.19 7.43
CA PRO A 186 -17.85 6.96 6.69
C PRO A 186 -16.97 6.88 5.43
N LEU A 187 -15.65 6.61 5.56
CA LEU A 187 -14.66 6.67 4.48
C LEU A 187 -15.09 5.88 3.23
N ALA A 188 -15.68 4.68 3.38
CA ALA A 188 -16.10 3.89 2.22
C ALA A 188 -17.17 4.60 1.39
N ARG A 189 -18.11 5.29 2.05
CA ARG A 189 -19.16 6.08 1.41
C ARG A 189 -18.61 7.37 0.79
N GLU A 190 -17.68 8.01 1.47
CA GLU A 190 -17.08 9.28 1.04
C GLU A 190 -15.89 9.10 0.07
N ALA A 191 -15.53 7.86 -0.27
CA ALA A 191 -14.36 7.57 -1.10
C ALA A 191 -14.41 8.28 -2.46
N GLU A 192 -15.54 8.19 -3.18
CA GLU A 192 -15.68 8.86 -4.48
C GLU A 192 -15.70 10.38 -4.37
N PRO A 193 -16.54 11.03 -3.51
CA PRO A 193 -16.49 12.47 -3.33
C PRO A 193 -15.10 13.00 -2.95
N LEU A 194 -14.37 12.30 -2.09
CA LEU A 194 -13.02 12.70 -1.70
C LEU A 194 -12.02 12.58 -2.85
N VAL A 195 -12.12 11.54 -3.66
CA VAL A 195 -11.30 11.39 -4.86
C VAL A 195 -11.68 12.43 -5.91
N ASP A 196 -12.97 12.74 -6.10
CA ASP A 196 -13.42 13.79 -7.03
C ASP A 196 -12.86 15.16 -6.64
N ALA A 197 -12.82 15.49 -5.35
CA ALA A 197 -12.20 16.72 -4.86
C ALA A 197 -10.68 16.76 -5.16
N LEU A 198 -9.98 15.62 -5.04
CA LEU A 198 -8.58 15.51 -5.43
C LEU A 198 -8.40 15.73 -6.95
N LEU A 199 -9.25 15.14 -7.80
CA LEU A 199 -9.18 15.32 -9.25
C LEU A 199 -9.48 16.75 -9.66
N ASP A 200 -10.38 17.44 -8.99
CA ASP A 200 -10.64 18.85 -9.21
C ASP A 200 -9.44 19.73 -8.80
N MET A 201 -8.75 19.37 -7.72
CA MET A 201 -7.49 20.02 -7.35
C MET A 201 -6.44 19.86 -8.47
N LEU A 202 -6.32 18.69 -9.09
CA LEU A 202 -5.41 18.47 -10.23
C LEU A 202 -5.80 19.28 -11.46
N ARG A 203 -7.09 19.44 -11.72
CA ARG A 203 -7.62 20.23 -12.86
C ARG A 203 -7.49 21.73 -12.67
N LEU A 204 -7.70 22.22 -11.46
CA LEU A 204 -7.97 23.65 -11.21
C LEU A 204 -6.83 24.38 -10.50
N SER A 205 -6.04 23.71 -9.66
CA SER A 205 -5.05 24.38 -8.82
C SER A 205 -3.87 24.96 -9.62
N PRO A 206 -3.64 26.29 -9.60
CA PRO A 206 -2.47 26.90 -10.24
C PRO A 206 -1.14 26.46 -9.60
N ALA A 207 -1.16 26.09 -8.31
CA ALA A 207 0.03 25.66 -7.58
C ALA A 207 0.61 24.33 -8.10
N LEU A 208 -0.19 23.56 -8.85
CA LEU A 208 0.23 22.33 -9.50
C LEU A 208 0.69 22.52 -10.96
N ARG A 209 1.01 23.75 -11.38
CA ARG A 209 1.48 24.05 -12.73
C ARG A 209 2.98 24.37 -12.72
N HIS A 210 3.66 24.07 -13.82
CA HIS A 210 4.96 24.64 -14.04
C HIS A 210 4.85 26.16 -14.12
N PRO A 211 5.81 26.91 -13.53
CA PRO A 211 5.84 28.35 -13.75
C PRO A 211 5.95 28.66 -15.25
N ALA A 212 5.28 29.74 -15.66
CA ALA A 212 5.32 30.21 -17.04
C ALA A 212 6.71 30.70 -17.41
#